data_e3b1aed690f50886fffb0641342ec1af
#
_entry.id   e3b1aed690f50886fffb0641342ec1af
#
_cell.length_a   1.000
_cell.length_b   1.000
_cell.length_c   1.000
_cell.angle_alpha   90.00
_cell.angle_beta   90.00
_cell.angle_gamma   90.00
#
_symmetry.space_group_name_H-M   'P 1'
#
loop_
_entity.id
_entity.type
_entity.pdbx_description
1 polymer ?
#
loop_
_entity_poly.entity_id
_entity_poly.type
_entity_poly.pdbx_seq_one_letter_code
_entity_poly.pdbx_strand_id
1 'polypeptide(L)'
;MKLKCMIVAGLSMAATAIRAQEVWTLDQCIDYALTHSAAVLKSKVEACNARQDRGIAMGGLLPSVSASIGGQFSWGRNVDPETNTYNTITTFSNGYSVGGSITLFDGMQTWNEFRKAQIAVRQSDNALALARDEKAVEVMEKYVDVVYNDAATVLAEQKLDDSRLLLAKTKRMEELGEKSYPDVAQLEAQVADDEYSLEHQRIASEKAMVELKRVMGMDLGEMVLVDSKLTLRARGLEDGLGLGERRKMGAKNGVATARLDYKIACGKLMPTLTLGGGMNTSYYKNLSAGIAGTSFSQQMKDNLGEYIYASLSIPLFNFSAYKRVKKARNNITLAEIELGEMQLNVNCDYRQAVLDRDGYIKEVELMERKVANDSIAHHLNTRKYEEGLLSTFDLHTSALALHNSKVRLLQTKLMAEIKKRLVEYYDKEL
;
A
#
# COMPACT_ATOMS: atom_id res chain seq x y z
N MET A 1 -29.44 47.40 -21.81
CA MET A 1 -29.24 45.91 -21.84
C MET A 1 -28.10 45.44 -20.92
N LYS A 2 -27.73 46.15 -19.85
CA LYS A 2 -26.62 45.77 -18.93
C LYS A 2 -27.05 45.51 -17.49
N LEU A 3 -28.34 45.56 -17.16
CA LEU A 3 -28.84 45.36 -15.80
C LEU A 3 -29.57 44.03 -15.59
N LYS A 4 -29.81 43.23 -16.62
CA LYS A 4 -30.43 41.89 -16.51
C LYS A 4 -29.44 40.73 -16.39
N CYS A 5 -28.15 40.94 -16.64
CA CYS A 5 -27.11 39.92 -16.48
C CYS A 5 -26.54 39.79 -15.04
N MET A 6 -26.76 40.78 -14.18
CA MET A 6 -26.23 40.73 -12.80
C MET A 6 -27.15 40.01 -11.80
N ILE A 7 -28.41 39.79 -12.13
CA ILE A 7 -29.37 39.09 -11.22
C ILE A 7 -29.32 37.58 -11.42
N VAL A 8 -28.90 37.11 -12.60
CA VAL A 8 -28.75 35.65 -12.86
C VAL A 8 -27.44 35.07 -12.25
N ALA A 9 -26.40 35.91 -12.10
CA ALA A 9 -25.14 35.49 -11.46
C ALA A 9 -25.20 35.42 -9.92
N GLY A 10 -26.19 36.08 -9.31
CA GLY A 10 -26.39 36.07 -7.85
C GLY A 10 -27.22 34.87 -7.32
N LEU A 11 -27.97 34.18 -8.18
CA LEU A 11 -28.78 33.02 -7.77
C LEU A 11 -28.06 31.66 -7.92
N SER A 12 -26.95 31.62 -8.63
CA SER A 12 -26.19 30.37 -8.82
C SER A 12 -25.15 30.09 -7.72
N MET A 13 -24.97 31.01 -6.75
CA MET A 13 -24.01 30.84 -5.64
C MET A 13 -24.65 30.43 -4.30
N ALA A 14 -25.97 30.26 -4.25
CA ALA A 14 -26.68 29.82 -3.04
C ALA A 14 -27.08 28.33 -3.06
N ALA A 15 -26.63 27.58 -4.05
CA ALA A 15 -26.76 26.11 -4.08
C ALA A 15 -25.50 25.44 -3.45
N THR A 16 -24.93 26.05 -2.40
CA THR A 16 -23.98 25.35 -1.52
C THR A 16 -24.76 24.40 -0.62
N ALA A 17 -24.99 23.21 -1.15
CA ALA A 17 -24.75 21.97 -0.41
C ALA A 17 -25.35 21.93 1.01
N ILE A 18 -26.64 21.76 1.15
CA ILE A 18 -27.09 20.76 2.13
C ILE A 18 -26.57 19.42 1.57
N ARG A 19 -25.30 19.09 1.85
CA ARG A 19 -24.84 17.69 1.79
C ARG A 19 -25.67 17.00 2.86
N ALA A 20 -26.74 16.34 2.47
CA ALA A 20 -27.32 15.30 3.29
C ALA A 20 -26.12 14.48 3.80
N GLN A 21 -26.03 14.28 5.09
CA GLN A 21 -25.00 13.42 5.68
C GLN A 21 -25.17 12.06 5.02
N GLU A 22 -24.39 11.78 3.99
CA GLU A 22 -24.42 10.50 3.30
C GLU A 22 -23.92 9.44 4.27
N VAL A 23 -24.80 8.49 4.57
CA VAL A 23 -24.43 7.31 5.34
C VAL A 23 -23.56 6.43 4.43
N TRP A 24 -22.31 6.28 4.80
CA TRP A 24 -21.34 5.54 4.02
C TRP A 24 -21.44 4.05 4.29
N THR A 25 -21.64 3.30 3.22
CA THR A 25 -21.57 1.84 3.26
C THR A 25 -20.10 1.37 3.23
N LEU A 26 -19.87 0.12 3.62
CA LEU A 26 -18.53 -0.49 3.56
C LEU A 26 -17.95 -0.41 2.14
N ASP A 27 -18.75 -0.68 1.10
CA ASP A 27 -18.26 -0.66 -0.28
C ASP A 27 -17.81 0.74 -0.69
N GLN A 28 -18.52 1.80 -0.28
CA GLN A 28 -18.12 3.18 -0.53
C GLN A 28 -16.81 3.53 0.19
N CYS A 29 -16.64 3.07 1.43
CA CYS A 29 -15.40 3.25 2.19
C CYS A 29 -14.21 2.55 1.52
N ILE A 30 -14.41 1.33 1.00
CA ILE A 30 -13.39 0.59 0.26
C ILE A 30 -13.05 1.30 -1.04
N ASP A 31 -14.04 1.67 -1.88
CA ASP A 31 -13.82 2.36 -3.15
C ASP A 31 -13.06 3.69 -2.96
N TYR A 32 -13.40 4.44 -1.92
CA TYR A 32 -12.68 5.66 -1.56
C TYR A 32 -11.22 5.36 -1.16
N ALA A 33 -11.00 4.39 -0.29
CA ALA A 33 -9.66 4.01 0.16
C ALA A 33 -8.77 3.51 -1.00
N LEU A 34 -9.32 2.75 -1.95
CA LEU A 34 -8.60 2.27 -3.14
C LEU A 34 -8.14 3.40 -4.08
N THR A 35 -8.82 4.56 -4.01
CA THR A 35 -8.46 5.73 -4.83
C THR A 35 -7.60 6.75 -4.10
N HIS A 36 -7.68 6.84 -2.76
CA HIS A 36 -7.04 7.90 -1.97
C HIS A 36 -5.95 7.39 -1.02
N SER A 37 -5.94 6.10 -0.69
CA SER A 37 -4.93 5.55 0.23
C SER A 37 -3.51 5.68 -0.33
N ALA A 38 -2.61 6.25 0.47
CA ALA A 38 -1.20 6.41 0.13
C ALA A 38 -0.50 5.08 -0.23
N ALA A 39 -0.88 3.97 0.41
CA ALA A 39 -0.31 2.65 0.12
C ALA A 39 -0.63 2.20 -1.31
N VAL A 40 -1.89 2.31 -1.73
CA VAL A 40 -2.33 1.95 -3.09
C VAL A 40 -1.73 2.89 -4.12
N LEU A 41 -1.69 4.21 -3.83
CA LEU A 41 -1.09 5.20 -4.72
C LEU A 41 0.42 4.96 -4.93
N LYS A 42 1.16 4.62 -3.87
CA LYS A 42 2.58 4.25 -3.96
C LYS A 42 2.77 3.03 -4.86
N SER A 43 2.05 1.93 -4.62
CA SER A 43 2.13 0.73 -5.47
C SER A 43 1.74 1.01 -6.93
N LYS A 44 0.79 1.92 -7.18
CA LYS A 44 0.45 2.36 -8.53
C LYS A 44 1.60 3.08 -9.22
N VAL A 45 2.31 3.98 -8.52
CA VAL A 45 3.50 4.67 -9.04
C VAL A 45 4.63 3.68 -9.28
N GLU A 46 4.85 2.72 -8.37
CA GLU A 46 5.85 1.66 -8.54
C GLU A 46 5.57 0.80 -9.77
N ALA A 47 4.30 0.45 -10.04
CA ALA A 47 3.91 -0.25 -11.26
C ALA A 47 4.16 0.59 -12.52
N CYS A 48 3.97 1.91 -12.46
CA CYS A 48 4.34 2.81 -13.55
C CYS A 48 5.86 2.85 -13.75
N ASN A 49 6.64 2.93 -12.67
CA ASN A 49 8.11 2.92 -12.73
C ASN A 49 8.64 1.61 -13.34
N ALA A 50 8.12 0.46 -12.94
CA ALA A 50 8.51 -0.83 -13.51
C ALA A 50 8.26 -0.90 -15.04
N ARG A 51 7.21 -0.24 -15.54
CA ARG A 51 6.98 -0.13 -16.99
C ARG A 51 8.01 0.76 -17.66
N GLN A 52 8.48 1.85 -17.01
CA GLN A 52 9.57 2.66 -17.53
C GLN A 52 10.89 1.88 -17.50
N ASP A 53 11.18 1.14 -16.43
CA ASP A 53 12.37 0.30 -16.31
C ASP A 53 12.42 -0.76 -17.43
N ARG A 54 11.26 -1.33 -17.81
CA ARG A 54 11.19 -2.20 -19.00
C ARG A 54 11.55 -1.44 -20.28
N GLY A 55 11.10 -0.18 -20.40
CA GLY A 55 11.50 0.70 -21.53
C GLY A 55 13.00 0.97 -21.54
N ILE A 56 13.60 1.25 -20.39
CA ILE A 56 15.05 1.44 -20.22
C ILE A 56 15.80 0.15 -20.63
N ALA A 57 15.37 -1.01 -20.14
CA ALA A 57 15.98 -2.30 -20.52
C ALA A 57 15.84 -2.60 -22.02
N MET A 58 14.74 -2.21 -22.64
CA MET A 58 14.56 -2.31 -24.10
C MET A 58 15.50 -1.33 -24.82
N GLY A 59 15.72 -0.13 -24.27
CA GLY A 59 16.68 0.84 -24.79
C GLY A 59 18.11 0.29 -24.88
N GLY A 60 18.50 -0.62 -23.98
CA GLY A 60 19.79 -1.30 -24.05
C GLY A 60 19.98 -2.21 -25.27
N LEU A 61 18.90 -2.59 -25.95
CA LEU A 61 18.94 -3.35 -27.22
C LEU A 61 19.04 -2.44 -28.46
N LEU A 62 18.91 -1.13 -28.29
CA LEU A 62 18.93 -0.14 -29.36
C LEU A 62 20.34 0.50 -29.47
N PRO A 63 20.68 1.04 -30.63
CA PRO A 63 21.91 1.81 -30.74
C PRO A 63 21.87 3.09 -29.92
N SER A 64 22.94 3.40 -29.22
CA SER A 64 23.15 4.70 -28.59
C SER A 64 23.86 5.65 -29.56
N VAL A 65 23.39 6.90 -29.63
CA VAL A 65 24.02 7.96 -30.43
C VAL A 65 24.30 9.13 -29.49
N SER A 66 25.53 9.65 -29.58
CA SER A 66 25.95 10.81 -28.80
C SER A 66 26.74 11.79 -29.67
N ALA A 67 26.61 13.08 -29.34
CA ALA A 67 27.45 14.12 -29.90
C ALA A 67 28.31 14.74 -28.80
N SER A 68 29.56 15.05 -29.09
CA SER A 68 30.45 15.75 -28.17
C SER A 68 31.12 16.94 -28.83
N ILE A 69 31.29 18.00 -28.08
CA ILE A 69 32.02 19.21 -28.44
C ILE A 69 32.97 19.49 -27.29
N GLY A 70 34.27 19.58 -27.59
CA GLY A 70 35.29 19.88 -26.60
C GLY A 70 36.23 20.96 -27.08
N GLY A 71 36.65 21.86 -26.22
CA GLY A 71 37.67 22.88 -26.49
C GLY A 71 38.80 22.81 -25.46
N GLN A 72 40.03 22.96 -25.91
CA GLN A 72 41.21 22.91 -25.05
C GLN A 72 42.19 24.01 -25.42
N PHE A 73 42.67 24.72 -24.41
CA PHE A 73 43.90 25.54 -24.51
C PHE A 73 45.05 24.71 -23.97
N SER A 74 46.18 24.75 -24.68
CA SER A 74 47.42 24.10 -24.27
C SER A 74 48.59 25.07 -24.33
N TRP A 75 49.42 25.11 -23.29
CA TRP A 75 50.61 25.93 -23.18
C TRP A 75 51.82 25.02 -22.99
N GLY A 76 52.87 25.29 -23.74
CA GLY A 76 54.08 24.53 -23.59
C GLY A 76 54.66 23.99 -24.92
N ARG A 77 55.53 23.00 -24.81
CA ARG A 77 56.14 22.38 -25.99
C ARG A 77 55.18 21.36 -26.61
N ASN A 78 54.53 21.77 -27.69
CA ASN A 78 53.60 20.97 -28.45
C ASN A 78 54.05 20.78 -29.89
N VAL A 79 53.52 19.72 -30.55
CA VAL A 79 53.67 19.58 -32.01
C VAL A 79 52.73 20.58 -32.67
N ASP A 80 53.23 21.42 -33.54
CA ASP A 80 52.39 22.26 -34.38
C ASP A 80 51.95 21.44 -35.60
N PRO A 81 50.62 21.20 -35.75
CA PRO A 81 50.10 20.36 -36.84
C PRO A 81 50.32 20.96 -38.25
N GLU A 82 50.53 22.27 -38.35
CA GLU A 82 50.78 22.94 -39.64
C GLU A 82 52.24 22.73 -40.13
N THR A 83 53.22 22.72 -39.22
CA THR A 83 54.61 22.60 -39.51
C THR A 83 55.18 21.23 -39.15
N ASN A 84 54.46 20.40 -38.41
CA ASN A 84 54.91 19.12 -37.86
C ASN A 84 56.24 19.22 -37.05
N THR A 85 56.46 20.37 -36.39
CA THR A 85 57.67 20.66 -35.59
C THR A 85 57.26 20.84 -34.09
N TYR A 86 58.23 20.53 -33.18
CA TYR A 86 58.05 20.78 -31.75
C TYR A 86 58.46 22.22 -31.41
N ASN A 87 57.41 23.00 -31.02
CA ASN A 87 57.63 24.41 -30.64
C ASN A 87 56.98 24.67 -29.27
N THR A 88 57.51 25.64 -28.52
CA THR A 88 56.86 26.16 -27.33
C THR A 88 55.75 27.14 -27.76
N ILE A 89 54.55 26.73 -27.78
CA ILE A 89 53.42 27.46 -28.36
C ILE A 89 52.18 27.40 -27.44
N THR A 90 51.38 28.41 -27.58
CA THR A 90 49.99 28.39 -27.01
C THR A 90 49.02 28.02 -28.13
N THR A 91 48.23 26.98 -27.90
CA THR A 91 47.30 26.46 -28.89
C THR A 91 45.89 26.42 -28.38
N PHE A 92 44.94 26.66 -29.27
CA PHE A 92 43.54 26.35 -29.05
C PHE A 92 43.13 25.24 -30.01
N SER A 93 42.57 24.18 -29.47
CA SER A 93 41.95 23.10 -30.25
C SER A 93 40.52 22.91 -29.86
N ASN A 94 39.68 22.62 -30.82
CA ASN A 94 38.25 22.31 -30.61
C ASN A 94 37.89 21.09 -31.44
N GLY A 95 37.27 20.10 -30.80
CA GLY A 95 36.84 18.86 -31.42
C GLY A 95 35.32 18.73 -31.43
N TYR A 96 34.80 18.26 -32.51
CA TYR A 96 33.39 17.95 -32.72
C TYR A 96 33.26 16.49 -33.14
N SER A 97 32.42 15.72 -32.48
CA SER A 97 32.17 14.34 -32.89
C SER A 97 30.70 13.96 -32.71
N VAL A 98 30.21 13.14 -33.62
CA VAL A 98 28.95 12.44 -33.52
C VAL A 98 29.22 10.97 -33.73
N GLY A 99 28.86 10.13 -32.80
CA GLY A 99 29.10 8.69 -32.91
C GLY A 99 28.01 7.88 -32.26
N GLY A 100 27.89 6.66 -32.71
CA GLY A 100 26.94 5.72 -32.12
C GLY A 100 27.51 4.31 -32.07
N SER A 101 26.98 3.50 -31.17
CA SER A 101 27.33 2.10 -31.07
C SER A 101 26.14 1.25 -30.68
N ILE A 102 26.20 -0.02 -31.09
CA ILE A 102 25.20 -1.05 -30.69
C ILE A 102 25.96 -2.32 -30.30
N THR A 103 25.54 -2.92 -29.22
CA THR A 103 26.03 -4.24 -28.81
C THR A 103 25.25 -5.32 -29.55
N LEU A 104 25.89 -6.02 -30.45
CA LEU A 104 25.29 -7.09 -31.25
C LEU A 104 25.19 -8.39 -30.45
N PHE A 105 26.14 -8.63 -29.56
CA PHE A 105 26.17 -9.81 -28.70
C PHE A 105 26.92 -9.51 -27.40
N ASP A 106 26.37 -9.90 -26.28
CA ASP A 106 26.95 -9.72 -24.95
C ASP A 106 26.74 -10.96 -24.05
N GLY A 107 26.67 -12.14 -24.63
CA GLY A 107 26.33 -13.34 -23.91
C GLY A 107 24.86 -13.37 -23.47
N MET A 108 23.97 -12.71 -24.22
CA MET A 108 22.53 -12.60 -23.94
C MET A 108 22.20 -11.83 -22.62
N GLN A 109 23.12 -11.02 -22.10
CA GLN A 109 22.90 -10.26 -20.86
C GLN A 109 21.77 -9.27 -21.06
N THR A 110 21.88 -8.34 -22.01
CA THR A 110 20.88 -7.30 -22.29
C THR A 110 19.50 -7.91 -22.59
N TRP A 111 19.45 -9.02 -23.32
CA TRP A 111 18.20 -9.74 -23.57
C TRP A 111 17.57 -10.31 -22.29
N ASN A 112 18.38 -10.91 -21.42
CA ASN A 112 17.89 -11.45 -20.14
C ASN A 112 17.51 -10.33 -19.16
N GLU A 113 18.18 -9.18 -19.19
CA GLU A 113 17.80 -7.97 -18.45
C GLU A 113 16.43 -7.45 -18.89
N PHE A 114 16.18 -7.40 -20.20
CA PHE A 114 14.86 -7.06 -20.74
C PHE A 114 13.77 -8.05 -20.28
N ARG A 115 14.05 -9.37 -20.32
CA ARG A 115 13.12 -10.40 -19.80
C ARG A 115 12.89 -10.25 -18.29
N LYS A 116 13.93 -9.93 -17.53
CA LYS A 116 13.83 -9.65 -16.10
C LYS A 116 12.93 -8.44 -15.84
N ALA A 117 13.09 -7.36 -16.60
CA ALA A 117 12.23 -6.19 -16.51
C ALA A 117 10.75 -6.50 -16.87
N GLN A 118 10.50 -7.42 -17.81
CA GLN A 118 9.15 -7.91 -18.08
C GLN A 118 8.53 -8.64 -16.87
N ILE A 119 9.32 -9.44 -16.15
CA ILE A 119 8.86 -10.09 -14.92
C ILE A 119 8.61 -9.04 -13.83
N ALA A 120 9.48 -8.04 -13.69
CA ALA A 120 9.31 -6.94 -12.73
C ALA A 120 7.99 -6.17 -12.95
N VAL A 121 7.58 -5.94 -14.20
CA VAL A 121 6.25 -5.35 -14.51
C VAL A 121 5.12 -6.24 -13.99
N ARG A 122 5.18 -7.54 -14.25
CA ARG A 122 4.15 -8.48 -13.75
C ARG A 122 4.14 -8.54 -12.23
N GLN A 123 5.31 -8.47 -11.61
CA GLN A 123 5.46 -8.47 -10.16
C GLN A 123 4.87 -7.21 -9.55
N SER A 124 5.11 -6.03 -10.13
CA SER A 124 4.57 -4.76 -9.62
C SER A 124 3.06 -4.63 -9.88
N ASP A 125 2.53 -5.14 -11.01
CA ASP A 125 1.09 -5.22 -11.24
C ASP A 125 0.42 -6.16 -10.21
N ASN A 126 1.03 -7.31 -9.89
CA ASN A 126 0.57 -8.21 -8.85
C ASN A 126 0.66 -7.57 -7.44
N ALA A 127 1.74 -6.83 -7.16
CA ALA A 127 1.91 -6.10 -5.89
C ALA A 127 0.85 -5.00 -5.72
N LEU A 128 0.50 -4.28 -6.81
CA LEU A 128 -0.59 -3.31 -6.79
C LEU A 128 -1.94 -3.97 -6.47
N ALA A 129 -2.24 -5.11 -7.10
CA ALA A 129 -3.46 -5.84 -6.82
C ALA A 129 -3.49 -6.34 -5.36
N LEU A 130 -2.37 -6.89 -4.87
CA LEU A 130 -2.22 -7.31 -3.47
C LEU A 130 -2.43 -6.15 -2.49
N ALA A 131 -1.82 -4.97 -2.76
CA ALA A 131 -1.99 -3.78 -1.93
C ALA A 131 -3.44 -3.29 -1.88
N ARG A 132 -4.20 -3.43 -2.98
CA ARG A 132 -5.64 -3.14 -3.02
C ARG A 132 -6.44 -4.11 -2.16
N ASP A 133 -6.16 -5.41 -2.27
CA ASP A 133 -6.84 -6.44 -1.50
C ASP A 133 -6.57 -6.29 0.01
N GLU A 134 -5.30 -6.08 0.39
CA GLU A 134 -4.90 -5.83 1.78
C GLU A 134 -5.53 -4.56 2.34
N LYS A 135 -5.61 -3.49 1.51
CA LYS A 135 -6.28 -2.26 1.92
C LYS A 135 -7.79 -2.44 2.10
N ALA A 136 -8.44 -3.22 1.24
CA ALA A 136 -9.87 -3.53 1.39
C ALA A 136 -10.15 -4.30 2.68
N VAL A 137 -9.29 -5.27 3.05
CA VAL A 137 -9.39 -6.00 4.33
C VAL A 137 -9.17 -5.06 5.52
N GLU A 138 -8.14 -4.20 5.48
CA GLU A 138 -7.88 -3.23 6.54
C GLU A 138 -9.04 -2.25 6.76
N VAL A 139 -9.64 -1.73 5.67
CA VAL A 139 -10.84 -0.88 5.74
C VAL A 139 -12.03 -1.63 6.34
N MET A 140 -12.23 -2.89 5.94
CA MET A 140 -13.31 -3.73 6.47
C MET A 140 -13.16 -3.93 7.99
N GLU A 141 -11.96 -4.21 8.49
CA GLU A 141 -11.70 -4.36 9.92
C GLU A 141 -12.00 -3.05 10.67
N LYS A 142 -11.52 -1.90 10.17
CA LYS A 142 -11.75 -0.61 10.82
C LYS A 142 -13.20 -0.13 10.73
N TYR A 143 -13.90 -0.43 9.64
CA TYR A 143 -15.33 -0.19 9.52
C TYR A 143 -16.12 -0.94 10.58
N VAL A 144 -15.80 -2.21 10.78
CA VAL A 144 -16.46 -3.04 11.81
C VAL A 144 -16.10 -2.57 13.22
N ASP A 145 -14.85 -2.08 13.46
CA ASP A 145 -14.50 -1.44 14.72
C ASP A 145 -15.39 -0.24 15.03
N VAL A 146 -15.73 0.60 14.03
CA VAL A 146 -16.67 1.73 14.19
C VAL A 146 -18.07 1.22 14.53
N VAL A 147 -18.60 0.29 13.72
CA VAL A 147 -19.94 -0.27 13.94
C VAL A 147 -20.07 -0.91 15.33
N TYR A 148 -19.02 -1.61 15.78
CA TYR A 148 -18.96 -2.19 17.12
C TYR A 148 -19.02 -1.12 18.21
N ASN A 149 -18.17 -0.09 18.13
CA ASN A 149 -18.10 0.96 19.15
C ASN A 149 -19.39 1.79 19.19
N ASP A 150 -20.00 2.09 18.04
CA ASP A 150 -21.28 2.81 17.99
C ASP A 150 -22.40 2.00 18.65
N ALA A 151 -22.51 0.71 18.32
CA ALA A 151 -23.51 -0.16 18.93
C ALA A 151 -23.25 -0.42 20.43
N ALA A 152 -21.97 -0.50 20.85
CA ALA A 152 -21.59 -0.60 22.26
C ALA A 152 -21.93 0.69 23.01
N THR A 153 -21.82 1.87 22.37
CA THR A 153 -22.25 3.15 22.95
C THR A 153 -23.76 3.16 23.21
N VAL A 154 -24.57 2.70 22.26
CA VAL A 154 -26.03 2.57 22.45
C VAL A 154 -26.36 1.62 23.60
N LEU A 155 -25.65 0.50 23.74
CA LEU A 155 -25.84 -0.43 24.87
C LEU A 155 -25.43 0.20 26.21
N ALA A 156 -24.38 1.03 26.24
CA ALA A 156 -23.99 1.75 27.44
C ALA A 156 -25.00 2.85 27.83
N GLU A 157 -25.58 3.55 26.85
CA GLU A 157 -26.70 4.49 27.09
C GLU A 157 -27.89 3.81 27.67
N GLN A 158 -28.34 2.68 27.12
CA GLN A 158 -29.43 1.90 27.65
C GLN A 158 -29.18 1.45 29.11
N LYS A 159 -27.92 0.99 29.38
CA LYS A 159 -27.56 0.57 30.74
C LYS A 159 -27.64 1.73 31.73
N LEU A 160 -27.17 2.92 31.35
CA LEU A 160 -27.24 4.12 32.17
C LEU A 160 -28.70 4.53 32.45
N ASP A 161 -29.55 4.49 31.42
CA ASP A 161 -30.96 4.81 31.56
C ASP A 161 -31.67 3.83 32.51
N ASP A 162 -31.39 2.52 32.39
CA ASP A 162 -31.90 1.49 33.30
C ASP A 162 -31.43 1.73 34.74
N SER A 163 -30.17 2.06 34.96
CA SER A 163 -29.59 2.38 36.28
C SER A 163 -30.25 3.63 36.92
N ARG A 164 -30.44 4.68 36.11
CA ARG A 164 -31.14 5.91 36.56
C ARG A 164 -32.60 5.64 36.94
N LEU A 165 -33.30 4.82 36.15
CA LEU A 165 -34.69 4.44 36.48
C LEU A 165 -34.73 3.63 37.77
N LEU A 166 -33.79 2.69 37.95
CA LEU A 166 -33.70 1.88 39.17
C LEU A 166 -33.41 2.75 40.40
N LEU A 167 -32.47 3.71 40.28
CA LEU A 167 -32.14 4.65 41.34
C LEU A 167 -33.36 5.48 41.73
N ALA A 168 -34.10 6.06 40.77
CA ALA A 168 -35.30 6.85 41.03
C ALA A 168 -36.35 6.03 41.77
N LYS A 169 -36.53 4.75 41.37
CA LYS A 169 -37.49 3.84 42.04
C LYS A 169 -37.03 3.50 43.45
N THR A 170 -35.74 3.23 43.67
CA THR A 170 -35.22 2.88 45.01
C THR A 170 -35.25 4.08 45.97
N LYS A 171 -35.00 5.33 45.49
CA LYS A 171 -35.18 6.55 46.26
C LYS A 171 -36.64 6.68 46.75
N ARG A 172 -37.59 6.35 45.87
CA ARG A 172 -39.02 6.37 46.27
C ARG A 172 -39.34 5.29 47.29
N MET A 173 -38.74 4.10 47.21
CA MET A 173 -38.92 3.04 48.20
C MET A 173 -38.23 3.39 49.54
N GLU A 174 -37.12 4.11 49.53
CA GLU A 174 -36.45 4.61 50.74
C GLU A 174 -37.31 5.67 51.45
N GLU A 175 -37.92 6.61 50.70
CA GLU A 175 -38.87 7.58 51.25
C GLU A 175 -40.09 6.93 51.93
N LEU A 176 -40.49 5.72 51.45
CA LEU A 176 -41.55 4.93 52.01
C LEU A 176 -41.10 4.01 53.17
N GLY A 177 -39.79 3.98 53.46
CA GLY A 177 -39.22 3.14 54.52
C GLY A 177 -39.00 1.67 54.14
N GLU A 178 -39.15 1.32 52.85
CA GLU A 178 -39.02 -0.06 52.36
C GLU A 178 -37.55 -0.41 51.97
N LYS A 179 -36.69 0.59 51.73
CA LYS A 179 -35.26 0.43 51.43
C LYS A 179 -34.42 1.31 52.35
N SER A 180 -33.14 0.97 52.45
CA SER A 180 -32.17 1.66 53.30
C SER A 180 -31.34 2.71 52.52
N TYR A 181 -30.86 3.73 53.23
CA TYR A 181 -29.95 4.72 52.65
C TYR A 181 -28.67 4.10 52.00
N PRO A 182 -28.03 3.05 52.54
CA PRO A 182 -26.96 2.33 51.86
C PRO A 182 -27.35 1.76 50.51
N ASP A 183 -28.57 1.30 50.30
CA ASP A 183 -29.06 0.79 49.00
C ASP A 183 -29.10 1.93 47.96
N VAL A 184 -29.56 3.11 48.38
CA VAL A 184 -29.58 4.32 47.51
C VAL A 184 -28.16 4.77 47.18
N ALA A 185 -27.27 4.85 48.17
CA ALA A 185 -25.89 5.27 47.98
C ALA A 185 -25.11 4.31 47.03
N GLN A 186 -25.42 2.99 47.10
CA GLN A 186 -24.84 2.00 46.18
C GLN A 186 -25.32 2.24 44.74
N LEU A 187 -26.58 2.56 44.51
CA LEU A 187 -27.09 2.85 43.17
C LEU A 187 -26.62 4.20 42.64
N GLU A 188 -26.40 5.21 43.51
CA GLU A 188 -25.79 6.48 43.10
C GLU A 188 -24.37 6.25 42.62
N ALA A 189 -23.56 5.45 43.32
CA ALA A 189 -22.23 5.05 42.86
C ALA A 189 -22.29 4.30 41.53
N GLN A 190 -23.28 3.41 41.36
CA GLN A 190 -23.47 2.68 40.10
C GLN A 190 -23.80 3.59 38.91
N VAL A 191 -24.69 4.57 39.09
CA VAL A 191 -25.03 5.55 38.06
C VAL A 191 -23.80 6.32 37.65
N ALA A 192 -22.94 6.74 38.61
CA ALA A 192 -21.69 7.43 38.33
C ALA A 192 -20.70 6.54 37.53
N ASP A 193 -20.59 5.25 37.87
CA ASP A 193 -19.79 4.27 37.10
C ASP A 193 -20.33 4.07 35.67
N ASP A 194 -21.63 4.07 35.49
CA ASP A 194 -22.27 3.90 34.18
C ASP A 194 -22.12 5.18 33.33
N GLU A 195 -22.19 6.38 33.93
CA GLU A 195 -21.85 7.65 33.26
C GLU A 195 -20.40 7.68 32.79
N TYR A 196 -19.47 7.27 33.67
CA TYR A 196 -18.06 7.15 33.29
C TYR A 196 -17.86 6.14 32.15
N SER A 197 -18.50 4.97 32.21
CA SER A 197 -18.43 3.93 31.20
C SER A 197 -18.97 4.41 29.84
N LEU A 198 -20.07 5.15 29.83
CA LEU A 198 -20.64 5.75 28.62
C LEU A 198 -19.70 6.76 28.00
N GLU A 199 -19.11 7.66 28.79
CA GLU A 199 -18.19 8.66 28.26
C GLU A 199 -16.92 8.00 27.69
N HIS A 200 -16.39 6.99 28.38
CA HIS A 200 -15.28 6.20 27.86
C HIS A 200 -15.59 5.51 26.53
N GLN A 201 -16.82 4.98 26.39
CA GLN A 201 -17.25 4.32 25.15
C GLN A 201 -17.47 5.31 24.00
N ARG A 202 -17.97 6.52 24.27
CA ARG A 202 -18.07 7.61 23.28
C ARG A 202 -16.71 7.98 22.72
N ILE A 203 -15.72 8.17 23.61
CA ILE A 203 -14.34 8.43 23.20
C ILE A 203 -13.79 7.27 22.35
N ALA A 204 -14.11 6.03 22.68
CA ALA A 204 -13.67 4.86 21.90
C ALA A 204 -14.32 4.86 20.49
N SER A 205 -15.60 5.22 20.36
CA SER A 205 -16.28 5.36 19.06
C SER A 205 -15.63 6.47 18.22
N GLU A 206 -15.35 7.65 18.79
CA GLU A 206 -14.66 8.73 18.08
C GLU A 206 -13.26 8.31 17.60
N LYS A 207 -12.49 7.62 18.43
CA LYS A 207 -11.17 7.08 18.05
C LYS A 207 -11.28 6.06 16.92
N ALA A 208 -12.26 5.17 16.95
CA ALA A 208 -12.48 4.20 15.88
C ALA A 208 -12.80 4.91 14.54
N MET A 209 -13.61 5.97 14.57
CA MET A 209 -13.92 6.80 13.41
C MET A 209 -12.67 7.50 12.85
N VAL A 210 -11.81 8.05 13.71
CA VAL A 210 -10.53 8.67 13.32
C VAL A 210 -9.63 7.64 12.63
N GLU A 211 -9.52 6.42 13.18
CA GLU A 211 -8.74 5.35 12.59
C GLU A 211 -9.29 4.89 11.23
N LEU A 212 -10.61 4.79 11.07
CA LEU A 212 -11.23 4.48 9.78
C LEU A 212 -10.87 5.54 8.73
N LYS A 213 -11.01 6.84 9.06
CA LYS A 213 -10.63 7.94 8.18
C LYS A 213 -9.15 7.90 7.81
N ARG A 214 -8.27 7.61 8.77
CA ARG A 214 -6.83 7.47 8.55
C ARG A 214 -6.53 6.36 7.54
N VAL A 215 -7.15 5.20 7.69
CA VAL A 215 -6.95 4.04 6.80
C VAL A 215 -7.48 4.31 5.39
N MET A 216 -8.60 5.03 5.29
CA MET A 216 -9.15 5.46 4.00
C MET A 216 -8.31 6.56 3.32
N GLY A 217 -7.47 7.27 4.06
CA GLY A 217 -6.75 8.46 3.56
C GLY A 217 -7.65 9.68 3.41
N MET A 218 -8.68 9.79 4.25
CA MET A 218 -9.66 10.88 4.27
C MET A 218 -9.24 11.99 5.22
N ASP A 219 -9.62 13.23 4.91
CA ASP A 219 -9.39 14.36 5.82
C ASP A 219 -10.22 14.17 7.11
N LEU A 220 -9.60 14.48 8.25
CA LEU A 220 -10.26 14.38 9.56
C LEU A 220 -11.44 15.35 9.71
N GLY A 221 -11.46 16.45 8.97
CA GLY A 221 -12.53 17.45 8.96
C GLY A 221 -13.80 17.01 8.21
N GLU A 222 -13.73 15.98 7.36
CA GLU A 222 -14.92 15.47 6.67
C GLU A 222 -15.85 14.72 7.63
N MET A 223 -17.14 15.05 7.59
CA MET A 223 -18.15 14.34 8.37
C MET A 223 -18.61 13.08 7.64
N VAL A 224 -18.39 11.93 8.26
CA VAL A 224 -18.83 10.61 7.77
C VAL A 224 -19.72 9.97 8.79
N LEU A 225 -20.89 9.51 8.37
CA LEU A 225 -21.74 8.60 9.13
C LEU A 225 -21.60 7.19 8.51
N VAL A 226 -21.39 6.21 9.35
CA VAL A 226 -21.25 4.81 8.93
C VAL A 226 -22.62 4.12 9.04
N ASP A 227 -22.99 3.29 8.05
CA ASP A 227 -24.21 2.49 8.15
C ASP A 227 -24.04 1.38 9.20
N SER A 228 -24.82 1.45 10.24
CA SER A 228 -24.85 0.40 11.27
C SER A 228 -25.46 -0.93 10.79
N LYS A 229 -26.17 -0.91 9.66
CA LYS A 229 -26.66 -2.13 9.02
C LYS A 229 -25.56 -2.78 8.22
N LEU A 230 -24.93 -3.76 8.80
CA LEU A 230 -23.88 -4.56 8.19
C LEU A 230 -24.42 -5.38 7.00
N THR A 231 -24.78 -4.72 5.89
CA THR A 231 -25.00 -5.39 4.61
C THR A 231 -23.66 -5.53 3.92
N LEU A 232 -22.88 -6.47 4.42
CA LEU A 232 -21.56 -6.80 3.88
C LEU A 232 -21.74 -7.60 2.55
N ARG A 233 -22.09 -6.96 1.44
CA ARG A 233 -21.98 -7.56 0.12
C ARG A 233 -20.54 -7.42 -0.34
N ALA A 234 -19.84 -8.52 -0.53
CA ALA A 234 -18.53 -8.49 -1.18
C ALA A 234 -18.72 -8.05 -2.63
N ARG A 235 -18.28 -6.85 -2.99
CA ARG A 235 -17.97 -6.55 -4.39
C ARG A 235 -16.75 -7.41 -4.74
N GLY A 236 -16.92 -8.32 -5.71
CA GLY A 236 -15.88 -9.28 -6.08
C GLY A 236 -14.58 -8.56 -6.44
N LEU A 237 -13.47 -9.14 -6.01
CA LEU A 237 -12.14 -8.83 -6.54
C LEU A 237 -12.19 -8.90 -8.06
N GLU A 238 -11.76 -7.84 -8.75
CA GLU A 238 -11.99 -7.64 -10.20
C GLU A 238 -11.33 -8.71 -11.08
N ASP A 239 -10.32 -9.46 -10.60
CA ASP A 239 -9.49 -10.34 -11.42
C ASP A 239 -9.52 -11.84 -11.06
N GLY A 240 -10.41 -12.29 -10.20
CA GLY A 240 -10.58 -13.73 -9.91
C GLY A 240 -9.49 -14.42 -9.08
N LEU A 241 -8.32 -13.81 -8.84
CA LEU A 241 -7.24 -14.38 -8.03
C LEU A 241 -7.38 -14.01 -6.56
N GLY A 242 -7.37 -14.99 -5.66
CA GLY A 242 -7.39 -14.78 -4.22
C GLY A 242 -6.06 -14.24 -3.67
N LEU A 243 -6.13 -13.66 -2.45
CA LEU A 243 -4.99 -13.08 -1.73
C LEU A 243 -3.81 -14.06 -1.63
N GLY A 244 -4.10 -15.34 -1.35
CA GLY A 244 -3.09 -16.40 -1.22
C GLY A 244 -2.36 -16.69 -2.54
N GLU A 245 -3.09 -16.76 -3.66
CA GLU A 245 -2.48 -17.01 -4.97
C GLU A 245 -1.63 -15.82 -5.45
N ARG A 246 -2.04 -14.58 -5.14
CA ARG A 246 -1.22 -13.39 -5.44
C ARG A 246 0.11 -13.42 -4.69
N ARG A 247 0.12 -13.83 -3.40
CA ARG A 247 1.36 -14.01 -2.61
C ARG A 247 2.24 -15.10 -3.20
N LYS A 248 1.68 -16.26 -3.56
CA LYS A 248 2.40 -17.35 -4.23
C LYS A 248 2.95 -16.93 -5.60
N MET A 249 2.19 -16.13 -6.37
CA MET A 249 2.65 -15.59 -7.66
C MET A 249 3.85 -14.66 -7.50
N GLY A 250 3.87 -13.81 -6.47
CA GLY A 250 5.03 -12.97 -6.13
C GLY A 250 6.29 -13.80 -5.91
N ALA A 251 6.21 -14.87 -5.11
CA ALA A 251 7.32 -15.78 -4.85
C ALA A 251 7.75 -16.57 -6.11
N LYS A 252 6.81 -17.03 -6.95
CA LYS A 252 7.12 -17.68 -8.26
C LYS A 252 7.88 -16.72 -9.18
N ASN A 253 7.50 -15.44 -9.24
CA ASN A 253 8.21 -14.41 -9.99
C ASN A 253 9.62 -14.17 -9.42
N GLY A 254 9.82 -14.27 -8.11
CA GLY A 254 11.14 -14.21 -7.45
C GLY A 254 12.07 -15.31 -7.96
N VAL A 255 11.61 -16.56 -8.03
CA VAL A 255 12.39 -17.69 -8.59
C VAL A 255 12.73 -17.44 -10.07
N ALA A 256 11.76 -16.96 -10.86
CA ALA A 256 11.99 -16.67 -12.28
C ALA A 256 13.04 -15.55 -12.47
N THR A 257 13.01 -14.53 -11.61
CA THR A 257 13.99 -13.43 -11.58
C THR A 257 15.38 -13.96 -11.23
N ALA A 258 15.53 -14.76 -10.18
CA ALA A 258 16.79 -15.36 -9.75
C ALA A 258 17.42 -16.25 -10.86
N ARG A 259 16.59 -16.98 -11.62
CA ARG A 259 17.04 -17.77 -12.78
C ARG A 259 17.54 -16.88 -13.92
N LEU A 260 16.95 -15.72 -14.15
CA LEU A 260 17.44 -14.74 -15.12
C LEU A 260 18.74 -14.09 -14.65
N ASP A 261 18.87 -13.73 -13.38
CA ASP A 261 20.09 -13.20 -12.78
C ASP A 261 21.26 -14.19 -12.92
N TYR A 262 21.01 -15.49 -12.76
CA TYR A 262 22.00 -16.52 -13.04
C TYR A 262 22.43 -16.52 -14.52
N LYS A 263 21.49 -16.42 -15.47
CA LYS A 263 21.81 -16.34 -16.91
C LYS A 263 22.61 -15.08 -17.26
N ILE A 264 22.24 -13.92 -16.66
CA ILE A 264 22.98 -12.66 -16.80
C ILE A 264 24.40 -12.82 -16.26
N ALA A 265 24.57 -13.45 -15.09
CA ALA A 265 25.89 -13.70 -14.53
C ALA A 265 26.75 -14.62 -15.41
N CYS A 266 26.15 -15.66 -16.02
CA CYS A 266 26.82 -16.51 -16.99
C CYS A 266 27.21 -15.75 -18.25
N GLY A 267 26.37 -14.84 -18.73
CA GLY A 267 26.64 -14.01 -19.90
C GLY A 267 27.91 -13.18 -19.76
N LYS A 268 28.26 -12.75 -18.54
CA LYS A 268 29.50 -12.03 -18.24
C LYS A 268 30.79 -12.81 -18.47
N LEU A 269 30.69 -14.09 -18.69
CA LEU A 269 31.81 -14.98 -19.08
C LEU A 269 31.90 -15.20 -20.61
N MET A 270 30.91 -14.69 -21.36
CA MET A 270 30.85 -14.83 -22.82
C MET A 270 31.50 -13.65 -23.51
N PRO A 271 31.96 -13.81 -24.78
CA PRO A 271 32.43 -12.71 -25.59
C PRO A 271 31.38 -11.61 -25.79
N THR A 272 31.83 -10.37 -25.96
CA THR A 272 30.98 -9.22 -26.31
C THR A 272 31.37 -8.69 -27.68
N LEU A 273 30.44 -8.55 -28.60
CA LEU A 273 30.58 -7.99 -29.92
C LEU A 273 29.83 -6.66 -30.01
N THR A 274 30.56 -5.58 -30.26
CA THR A 274 30.01 -4.24 -30.44
C THR A 274 30.34 -3.73 -31.84
N LEU A 275 29.36 -3.12 -32.49
CA LEU A 275 29.52 -2.39 -33.74
C LEU A 275 29.32 -0.91 -33.45
N GLY A 276 30.17 -0.07 -33.98
CA GLY A 276 30.02 1.39 -33.83
C GLY A 276 30.57 2.14 -35.05
N GLY A 277 30.22 3.40 -35.08
CA GLY A 277 30.69 4.30 -36.14
C GLY A 277 30.38 5.75 -35.80
N GLY A 278 30.97 6.64 -36.54
CA GLY A 278 30.75 8.07 -36.32
C GLY A 278 31.52 8.94 -37.28
N MET A 279 31.39 10.22 -37.10
CA MET A 279 32.13 11.26 -37.76
C MET A 279 32.72 12.23 -36.74
N ASN A 280 33.90 12.71 -37.02
CA ASN A 280 34.60 13.71 -36.20
C ASN A 280 35.27 14.75 -37.07
N THR A 281 35.38 15.93 -36.52
CA THR A 281 36.18 17.01 -37.13
C THR A 281 36.80 17.86 -36.04
N SER A 282 37.86 18.60 -36.37
CA SER A 282 38.53 19.44 -35.39
C SER A 282 38.98 20.77 -35.99
N TYR A 283 39.05 21.75 -35.14
CA TYR A 283 39.65 23.04 -35.42
C TYR A 283 40.86 23.23 -34.51
N TYR A 284 41.92 23.74 -35.09
CA TYR A 284 43.18 24.04 -34.39
C TYR A 284 43.65 25.46 -34.72
N LYS A 285 44.17 26.17 -33.75
CA LYS A 285 44.74 27.49 -33.91
C LYS A 285 45.99 27.64 -33.03
N ASN A 286 47.11 27.99 -33.62
CA ASN A 286 48.31 28.40 -32.93
C ASN A 286 48.20 29.91 -32.59
N LEU A 287 48.10 30.20 -31.28
CA LEU A 287 47.93 31.56 -30.77
C LEU A 287 49.30 32.33 -30.63
N SER A 288 50.44 31.62 -30.70
CA SER A 288 51.75 32.19 -30.54
C SER A 288 52.33 32.62 -31.87
N ALA A 289 51.88 32.05 -32.99
CA ALA A 289 52.42 32.33 -34.33
C ALA A 289 51.61 33.47 -34.95
N GLY A 290 51.84 34.68 -34.94
CA GLY A 290 51.06 35.77 -35.52
C GLY A 290 50.61 35.61 -37.01
N ILE A 291 50.57 34.40 -37.51
CA ILE A 291 50.24 34.01 -38.88
C ILE A 291 48.72 33.67 -38.90
N ALA A 292 48.01 34.16 -39.91
CA ALA A 292 46.66 33.78 -40.19
C ALA A 292 46.62 32.31 -40.64
N GLY A 293 46.26 31.39 -39.68
CA GLY A 293 46.06 29.98 -40.01
C GLY A 293 44.85 29.76 -40.92
N THR A 294 44.63 28.52 -41.35
CA THR A 294 43.51 28.11 -42.18
C THR A 294 42.17 28.47 -41.47
N SER A 295 41.18 28.98 -42.23
CA SER A 295 39.90 29.40 -41.67
C SER A 295 39.16 28.28 -40.97
N PHE A 296 38.35 28.60 -39.96
CA PHE A 296 37.54 27.64 -39.26
C PHE A 296 36.71 26.76 -40.21
N SER A 297 36.03 27.38 -41.18
CA SER A 297 35.17 26.65 -42.13
C SER A 297 35.95 25.67 -43.02
N GLN A 298 37.18 26.03 -43.37
CA GLN A 298 38.05 25.17 -44.19
C GLN A 298 38.54 23.98 -43.35
N GLN A 299 39.05 24.22 -42.13
CA GLN A 299 39.50 23.15 -41.27
C GLN A 299 38.37 22.16 -40.90
N MET A 300 37.15 22.66 -40.67
CA MET A 300 35.98 21.80 -40.41
C MET A 300 35.65 20.84 -41.55
N LYS A 301 35.95 21.24 -42.79
CA LYS A 301 35.75 20.39 -43.98
C LYS A 301 36.93 19.45 -44.20
N ASP A 302 38.14 19.97 -44.08
CA ASP A 302 39.37 19.23 -44.39
C ASP A 302 39.67 18.17 -43.33
N ASN A 303 39.29 18.41 -42.07
CA ASN A 303 39.52 17.51 -40.94
C ASN A 303 38.35 16.55 -40.72
N LEU A 304 37.28 16.57 -41.57
CA LEU A 304 36.17 15.65 -41.43
C LEU A 304 36.63 14.22 -41.67
N GLY A 305 36.53 13.41 -40.63
CA GLY A 305 36.82 11.98 -40.67
C GLY A 305 35.56 11.16 -40.35
N GLU A 306 35.38 10.05 -41.04
CA GLU A 306 34.35 9.06 -40.80
C GLU A 306 34.98 7.74 -40.45
N TYR A 307 34.36 6.99 -39.55
CA TYR A 307 34.88 5.69 -39.16
C TYR A 307 33.73 4.71 -38.82
N ILE A 308 33.98 3.43 -39.08
CA ILE A 308 33.17 2.30 -38.63
C ILE A 308 34.15 1.31 -37.98
N TYR A 309 33.72 0.72 -36.85
CA TYR A 309 34.48 -0.31 -36.18
C TYR A 309 33.61 -1.45 -35.67
N ALA A 310 34.17 -2.63 -35.61
CA ALA A 310 33.63 -3.77 -34.89
C ALA A 310 34.67 -4.16 -33.82
N SER A 311 34.24 -4.34 -32.60
CA SER A 311 35.06 -4.73 -31.46
C SER A 311 34.56 -6.03 -30.86
N LEU A 312 35.42 -7.05 -30.77
CA LEU A 312 35.17 -8.32 -30.10
C LEU A 312 36.06 -8.37 -28.84
N SER A 313 35.39 -8.35 -27.67
CA SER A 313 36.04 -8.49 -26.35
C SER A 313 35.80 -9.91 -25.80
N ILE A 314 36.85 -10.63 -25.50
CA ILE A 314 36.78 -12.01 -24.99
C ILE A 314 37.38 -12.04 -23.58
N PRO A 315 36.61 -12.26 -22.53
CA PRO A 315 37.13 -12.39 -21.17
C PRO A 315 37.82 -13.74 -20.99
N LEU A 316 39.18 -13.75 -20.96
CA LEU A 316 39.94 -15.00 -20.81
C LEU A 316 39.95 -15.52 -19.37
N PHE A 317 40.05 -14.61 -18.37
CA PHE A 317 40.04 -14.97 -16.96
C PHE A 317 39.44 -13.85 -16.14
N ASN A 318 38.37 -14.20 -15.37
CA ASN A 318 37.74 -13.28 -14.44
C ASN A 318 37.19 -14.04 -13.22
N PHE A 319 38.05 -14.18 -12.19
CA PHE A 319 37.70 -14.91 -10.97
C PHE A 319 36.45 -14.37 -10.29
N SER A 320 36.25 -13.05 -10.28
CA SER A 320 35.06 -12.43 -9.66
C SER A 320 33.76 -12.80 -10.39
N ALA A 321 33.81 -12.91 -11.72
CA ALA A 321 32.65 -13.35 -12.50
C ALA A 321 32.28 -14.78 -12.19
N TYR A 322 33.25 -15.71 -12.07
CA TYR A 322 32.98 -17.10 -11.63
C TYR A 322 32.31 -17.15 -10.24
N LYS A 323 32.78 -16.32 -9.31
CA LYS A 323 32.15 -16.25 -7.97
C LYS A 323 30.73 -15.68 -8.00
N ARG A 324 30.48 -14.69 -8.89
CA ARG A 324 29.12 -14.15 -9.11
C ARG A 324 28.18 -15.21 -9.66
N VAL A 325 28.61 -16.05 -10.60
CA VAL A 325 27.81 -17.18 -11.12
C VAL A 325 27.44 -18.15 -9.98
N LYS A 326 28.42 -18.53 -9.13
CA LYS A 326 28.13 -19.38 -7.96
C LYS A 326 27.14 -18.72 -7.01
N LYS A 327 27.32 -17.41 -6.70
CA LYS A 327 26.39 -16.65 -5.86
C LYS A 327 24.99 -16.63 -6.48
N ALA A 328 24.86 -16.35 -7.77
CA ALA A 328 23.58 -16.34 -8.47
C ALA A 328 22.89 -17.70 -8.43
N ARG A 329 23.67 -18.81 -8.52
CA ARG A 329 23.10 -20.16 -8.34
C ARG A 329 22.54 -20.37 -6.92
N ASN A 330 23.25 -19.93 -5.90
CA ASN A 330 22.77 -20.03 -4.52
C ASN A 330 21.49 -19.18 -4.32
N ASN A 331 21.39 -18.02 -5.00
CA ASN A 331 20.19 -17.18 -4.96
C ASN A 331 18.97 -17.88 -5.58
N ILE A 332 19.15 -18.78 -6.57
CA ILE A 332 18.03 -19.60 -7.06
C ILE A 332 17.51 -20.51 -5.94
N THR A 333 18.44 -21.20 -5.24
CA THR A 333 18.04 -22.08 -4.12
C THR A 333 17.36 -21.30 -3.01
N LEU A 334 17.84 -20.08 -2.69
CA LEU A 334 17.19 -19.19 -1.73
C LEU A 334 15.75 -18.86 -2.15
N ALA A 335 15.56 -18.44 -3.40
CA ALA A 335 14.24 -18.09 -3.92
C ALA A 335 13.29 -19.31 -3.98
N GLU A 336 13.81 -20.53 -4.21
CA GLU A 336 13.03 -21.77 -4.16
C GLU A 336 12.61 -22.12 -2.72
N ILE A 337 13.47 -21.88 -1.73
CA ILE A 337 13.13 -22.03 -0.30
C ILE A 337 12.05 -21.00 0.09
N GLU A 338 12.21 -19.72 -0.28
CA GLU A 338 11.23 -18.66 -0.04
C GLU A 338 9.85 -18.98 -0.68
N LEU A 339 9.86 -19.58 -1.87
CA LEU A 339 8.61 -20.05 -2.50
C LEU A 339 7.95 -21.16 -1.68
N GLY A 340 8.73 -22.14 -1.20
CA GLY A 340 8.23 -23.21 -0.35
C GLY A 340 7.65 -22.69 0.98
N GLU A 341 8.35 -21.76 1.62
CA GLU A 341 7.89 -21.08 2.82
C GLU A 341 6.60 -20.29 2.57
N MET A 342 6.54 -19.51 1.49
CA MET A 342 5.34 -18.77 1.13
C MET A 342 4.13 -19.67 0.89
N GLN A 343 4.33 -20.82 0.22
CA GLN A 343 3.26 -21.81 0.02
C GLN A 343 2.75 -22.37 1.34
N LEU A 344 3.66 -22.69 2.26
CA LEU A 344 3.29 -23.17 3.60
C LEU A 344 2.52 -22.11 4.37
N ASN A 345 3.03 -20.87 4.40
CA ASN A 345 2.41 -19.75 5.13
C ASN A 345 0.99 -19.48 4.61
N VAL A 346 0.80 -19.39 3.30
CA VAL A 346 -0.54 -19.18 2.71
C VAL A 346 -1.50 -20.31 3.07
N ASN A 347 -1.03 -21.57 3.06
CA ASN A 347 -1.88 -22.69 3.45
C ASN A 347 -2.22 -22.66 4.95
N CYS A 348 -1.28 -22.24 5.80
CA CYS A 348 -1.53 -22.04 7.23
C CYS A 348 -2.52 -20.91 7.48
N ASP A 349 -2.33 -19.74 6.85
CA ASP A 349 -3.20 -18.58 6.97
C ASP A 349 -4.64 -18.92 6.56
N TYR A 350 -4.79 -19.62 5.42
CA TYR A 350 -6.10 -20.09 4.97
C TYR A 350 -6.74 -21.05 5.98
N ARG A 351 -5.98 -22.03 6.47
CA ARG A 351 -6.49 -22.99 7.45
C ARG A 351 -6.91 -22.33 8.76
N GLN A 352 -6.13 -21.34 9.22
CA GLN A 352 -6.49 -20.53 10.39
C GLN A 352 -7.76 -19.72 10.13
N ALA A 353 -7.89 -19.06 8.98
CA ALA A 353 -9.09 -18.30 8.63
C ALA A 353 -10.35 -19.17 8.63
N VAL A 354 -10.27 -20.41 8.11
CA VAL A 354 -11.38 -21.39 8.14
C VAL A 354 -11.72 -21.80 9.57
N LEU A 355 -10.71 -22.11 10.40
CA LEU A 355 -10.93 -22.47 11.80
C LEU A 355 -11.54 -21.32 12.60
N ASP A 356 -11.07 -20.11 12.39
CA ASP A 356 -11.62 -18.90 13.02
C ASP A 356 -13.08 -18.71 12.62
N ARG A 357 -13.40 -18.76 11.33
CA ARG A 357 -14.78 -18.66 10.84
C ARG A 357 -15.71 -19.68 11.53
N ASP A 358 -15.32 -20.95 11.51
CA ASP A 358 -16.12 -22.04 12.07
C ASP A 358 -16.24 -21.91 13.60
N GLY A 359 -15.18 -21.43 14.27
CA GLY A 359 -15.16 -21.11 15.69
C GLY A 359 -16.14 -20.00 16.04
N TYR A 360 -16.04 -18.86 15.37
CA TYR A 360 -16.93 -17.71 15.63
C TYR A 360 -18.39 -18.01 15.31
N ILE A 361 -18.70 -18.80 14.29
CA ILE A 361 -20.09 -19.23 14.00
C ILE A 361 -20.67 -20.01 15.20
N LYS A 362 -19.90 -20.93 15.77
CA LYS A 362 -20.33 -21.69 16.97
C LYS A 362 -20.44 -20.80 18.22
N GLU A 363 -19.49 -19.87 18.39
CA GLU A 363 -19.53 -18.91 19.50
C GLU A 363 -20.77 -18.00 19.43
N VAL A 364 -21.20 -17.55 18.25
CA VAL A 364 -22.44 -16.78 18.08
C VAL A 364 -23.63 -17.56 18.62
N GLU A 365 -23.80 -18.83 18.25
CA GLU A 365 -24.90 -19.67 18.71
C GLU A 365 -24.89 -19.84 20.24
N LEU A 366 -23.71 -20.03 20.84
CA LEU A 366 -23.55 -20.15 22.28
C LEU A 366 -23.87 -18.84 23.02
N MET A 367 -23.39 -17.72 22.45
CA MET A 367 -23.64 -16.40 23.03
C MET A 367 -25.08 -15.95 22.90
N GLU A 368 -25.77 -16.31 21.82
CA GLU A 368 -27.25 -16.06 21.72
C GLU A 368 -28.03 -16.78 22.80
N ARG A 369 -27.67 -18.05 23.05
CA ARG A 369 -28.28 -18.81 24.16
C ARG A 369 -27.94 -18.20 25.53
N LYS A 370 -26.68 -17.73 25.71
CA LYS A 370 -26.28 -17.07 26.94
C LYS A 370 -27.07 -15.78 27.18
N VAL A 371 -27.19 -14.91 26.18
CA VAL A 371 -27.95 -13.65 26.29
C VAL A 371 -29.40 -13.91 26.58
N ALA A 372 -30.04 -14.93 25.99
CA ALA A 372 -31.40 -15.30 26.26
C ALA A 372 -31.57 -15.71 27.74
N ASN A 373 -30.70 -16.55 28.28
CA ASN A 373 -30.74 -16.98 29.68
C ASN A 373 -30.43 -15.84 30.65
N ASP A 374 -29.43 -15.01 30.39
CA ASP A 374 -29.10 -13.84 31.22
C ASP A 374 -30.27 -12.83 31.23
N SER A 375 -30.99 -12.67 30.11
CA SER A 375 -32.17 -11.81 30.01
C SER A 375 -33.32 -12.33 30.89
N ILE A 376 -33.59 -13.63 30.84
CA ILE A 376 -34.62 -14.27 31.69
C ILE A 376 -34.23 -14.13 33.17
N ALA A 377 -32.98 -14.43 33.52
CA ALA A 377 -32.47 -14.33 34.88
C ALA A 377 -32.59 -12.89 35.43
N HIS A 378 -32.17 -11.90 34.63
CA HIS A 378 -32.26 -10.50 35.02
C HIS A 378 -33.71 -10.05 35.21
N HIS A 379 -34.62 -10.44 34.31
CA HIS A 379 -36.03 -10.12 34.43
C HIS A 379 -36.66 -10.71 35.72
N LEU A 380 -36.35 -11.96 36.04
CA LEU A 380 -36.81 -12.60 37.27
C LEU A 380 -36.21 -11.96 38.53
N ASN A 381 -34.91 -11.59 38.50
CA ASN A 381 -34.25 -10.91 39.59
C ASN A 381 -34.81 -9.50 39.83
N THR A 382 -35.18 -8.79 38.76
CA THR A 382 -35.86 -7.49 38.88
C THR A 382 -37.19 -7.62 39.65
N ARG A 383 -38.01 -8.63 39.33
CA ARG A 383 -39.27 -8.88 40.06
C ARG A 383 -39.00 -9.21 41.54
N LYS A 384 -38.06 -10.11 41.84
CA LYS A 384 -37.66 -10.42 43.21
C LYS A 384 -37.19 -9.20 43.98
N TYR A 385 -36.46 -8.32 43.36
CA TYR A 385 -36.02 -7.06 43.96
C TYR A 385 -37.19 -6.14 44.26
N GLU A 386 -38.18 -6.04 43.38
CA GLU A 386 -39.41 -5.27 43.57
C GLU A 386 -40.25 -5.81 44.74
N GLU A 387 -40.20 -7.11 44.95
CA GLU A 387 -40.89 -7.79 46.08
C GLU A 387 -40.05 -7.76 47.38
N GLY A 388 -38.86 -7.12 47.38
CA GLY A 388 -37.98 -7.06 48.55
C GLY A 388 -37.23 -8.36 48.86
N LEU A 389 -37.27 -9.35 47.98
CA LEU A 389 -36.69 -10.69 48.15
C LEU A 389 -35.24 -10.79 47.63
N LEU A 390 -34.70 -9.75 47.00
CA LEU A 390 -33.33 -9.74 46.44
C LEU A 390 -32.61 -8.47 46.85
N SER A 391 -31.26 -8.61 47.08
CA SER A 391 -30.44 -7.46 47.38
C SER A 391 -30.16 -6.59 46.15
N THR A 392 -29.85 -5.29 46.37
CA THR A 392 -29.41 -4.36 45.34
C THR A 392 -28.16 -4.85 44.63
N PHE A 393 -27.24 -5.48 45.37
CA PHE A 393 -26.01 -6.06 44.84
C PHE A 393 -26.26 -7.19 43.84
N ASP A 394 -27.16 -8.13 44.19
CA ASP A 394 -27.47 -9.27 43.33
C ASP A 394 -28.20 -8.86 42.06
N LEU A 395 -29.10 -7.86 42.15
CA LEU A 395 -29.76 -7.29 41.00
C LEU A 395 -28.72 -6.64 40.04
N HIS A 396 -27.84 -5.82 40.61
CA HIS A 396 -26.77 -5.19 39.83
C HIS A 396 -25.86 -6.23 39.15
N THR A 397 -25.46 -7.29 39.86
CA THR A 397 -24.66 -8.38 39.32
C THR A 397 -25.33 -9.02 38.09
N SER A 398 -26.64 -9.25 38.17
CA SER A 398 -27.41 -9.82 37.05
C SER A 398 -27.56 -8.85 35.87
N ALA A 399 -27.71 -7.54 36.11
CA ALA A 399 -27.73 -6.52 35.08
C ALA A 399 -26.38 -6.41 34.35
N LEU A 400 -25.26 -6.43 35.10
CA LEU A 400 -23.93 -6.43 34.56
C LEU A 400 -23.64 -7.68 33.71
N ALA A 401 -24.06 -8.86 34.15
CA ALA A 401 -23.94 -10.11 33.41
C ALA A 401 -24.70 -10.03 32.07
N LEU A 402 -25.90 -9.53 32.04
CA LEU A 402 -26.69 -9.34 30.83
C LEU A 402 -26.05 -8.32 29.89
N HIS A 403 -25.58 -7.17 30.39
CA HIS A 403 -24.91 -6.17 29.59
C HIS A 403 -23.65 -6.74 28.93
N ASN A 404 -22.80 -7.39 29.72
CA ASN A 404 -21.55 -8.00 29.21
C ASN A 404 -21.81 -9.09 28.16
N SER A 405 -22.88 -9.90 28.36
CA SER A 405 -23.22 -10.92 27.37
C SER A 405 -23.75 -10.32 26.06
N LYS A 406 -24.53 -9.22 26.11
CA LYS A 406 -25.00 -8.49 24.92
C LYS A 406 -23.82 -7.89 24.13
N VAL A 407 -22.89 -7.19 24.81
CA VAL A 407 -21.69 -6.61 24.20
C VAL A 407 -20.84 -7.70 23.54
N ARG A 408 -20.64 -8.83 24.24
CA ARG A 408 -19.86 -9.94 23.70
C ARG A 408 -20.54 -10.62 22.51
N LEU A 409 -21.86 -10.78 22.53
CA LEU A 409 -22.61 -11.30 21.38
C LEU A 409 -22.45 -10.41 20.16
N LEU A 410 -22.55 -9.08 20.33
CA LEU A 410 -22.32 -8.12 19.26
C LEU A 410 -20.92 -8.28 18.65
N GLN A 411 -19.89 -8.28 19.49
CA GLN A 411 -18.49 -8.47 19.06
C GLN A 411 -18.32 -9.79 18.29
N THR A 412 -18.85 -10.89 18.83
CA THR A 412 -18.75 -12.22 18.21
C THR A 412 -19.45 -12.28 16.85
N LYS A 413 -20.65 -11.66 16.71
CA LYS A 413 -21.37 -11.56 15.43
C LYS A 413 -20.59 -10.80 14.38
N LEU A 414 -20.01 -9.66 14.74
CA LEU A 414 -19.20 -8.86 13.84
C LEU A 414 -17.93 -9.60 13.39
N MET A 415 -17.26 -10.27 14.34
CA MET A 415 -16.08 -11.08 14.03
C MET A 415 -16.41 -12.29 13.16
N ALA A 416 -17.52 -12.96 13.37
CA ALA A 416 -17.98 -14.06 12.52
C ALA A 416 -18.14 -13.61 11.06
N GLU A 417 -18.72 -12.42 10.86
CA GLU A 417 -18.91 -11.87 9.53
C GLU A 417 -17.59 -11.46 8.84
N ILE A 418 -16.65 -10.83 9.59
CA ILE A 418 -15.30 -10.53 9.08
C ILE A 418 -14.60 -11.83 8.65
N LYS A 419 -14.59 -12.84 9.53
CA LYS A 419 -13.87 -14.10 9.27
C LYS A 419 -14.46 -14.88 8.11
N LYS A 420 -15.79 -14.85 7.94
CA LYS A 420 -16.45 -15.41 6.75
C LYS A 420 -15.94 -14.76 5.47
N ARG A 421 -15.86 -13.43 5.44
CA ARG A 421 -15.35 -12.71 4.28
C ARG A 421 -13.88 -12.89 4.04
N LEU A 422 -13.08 -12.95 5.09
CA LEU A 422 -11.65 -13.20 4.96
C LEU A 422 -11.40 -14.55 4.28
N VAL A 423 -12.18 -15.59 4.63
CA VAL A 423 -12.14 -16.88 3.92
C VAL A 423 -12.53 -16.72 2.46
N GLU A 424 -13.57 -15.95 2.13
CA GLU A 424 -13.95 -15.66 0.74
C GLU A 424 -12.84 -14.96 -0.06
N TYR A 425 -12.02 -14.10 0.59
CA TYR A 425 -10.83 -13.49 -0.03
C TYR A 425 -9.72 -14.49 -0.30
N TYR A 426 -9.59 -15.55 0.49
CA TYR A 426 -8.64 -16.63 0.25
C TYR A 426 -9.16 -17.68 -0.74
N ASP A 427 -10.47 -17.94 -0.76
CA ASP A 427 -11.12 -19.15 -1.34
C ASP A 427 -11.45 -19.03 -2.83
N LYS A 428 -11.07 -17.95 -3.53
CA LYS A 428 -11.45 -17.76 -4.95
C LYS A 428 -10.79 -18.72 -5.94
N GLU A 429 -10.10 -19.77 -5.47
CA GLU A 429 -9.51 -20.81 -6.31
C GLU A 429 -9.48 -22.22 -5.68
N LEU A 430 -10.49 -22.65 -4.95
CA LEU A 430 -10.65 -24.07 -4.62
C LEU A 430 -11.88 -24.65 -5.30
#